data_1e770ee5e2d39ef92e7475fc67a79f5a
#
_entry.id   1e770ee5e2d39ef92e7475fc67a79f5a
#
_cell.length_a   1.000
_cell.length_b   1.000
_cell.length_c   1.000
_cell.angle_alpha   90.00
_cell.angle_beta   90.00
_cell.angle_gamma   90.00
#
_symmetry.space_group_name_H-M   'P 1'
#
loop_
_entity.id
_entity.type
_entity.pdbx_description
1 polymer ?
#
loop_
_entity_poly.entity_id
_entity_poly.type
_entity_poly.pdbx_seq_one_letter_code
_entity_poly.pdbx_strand_id
1 'polypeptide(L)'
;VIMVTHNPELAEDYSTRIIELKDGEILSDSNPVKDKGNSKEKLTIKKTVLGYGSALKLSFNNIKTKKGRTFLTSFAASIGIIGIALILSLSNGFQIKIDEYEEDTLSQMPITISRQAMEVDEEAMQEMVEGNKEHKEYSNKKIIYPRDNNLETMMHINNLDSEYIDYIESMDKNNVSAISYQYGTTLNVVTKMSDGIYKTVLTSTNYSMSTTSMTGVVGWSLYADKVNGKSMLEDNYDVLAGNIDKDNPGIVIAVNSRNELDSGTLEQLGFDVSENISFEDILNKEFKVIPNDVYYDEINNYFVPGKDYEEMYNSEDAITIKINAIIRGKEDKSTLTQSGIYYNSALVDEVINKNKDSEIVNRQNEVDYNVLTGQAFDTTNSTVTK
;
A
#
# COMPACT_ATOMS: atom_id res chain seq x y z
N VAL A 1 -15.10 -65.53 44.05
CA VAL A 1 -13.74 -65.10 44.41
C VAL A 1 -13.09 -66.25 45.13
N ILE A 2 -11.87 -66.62 44.76
CA ILE A 2 -11.06 -67.62 45.46
C ILE A 2 -10.00 -66.84 46.24
N MET A 3 -9.93 -67.07 47.54
CA MET A 3 -8.94 -66.49 48.43
C MET A 3 -8.02 -67.60 48.92
N VAL A 4 -6.73 -67.37 48.83
CA VAL A 4 -5.71 -68.31 49.38
C VAL A 4 -5.10 -67.60 50.58
N THR A 5 -5.18 -68.24 51.75
CA THR A 5 -4.69 -67.68 53.00
C THR A 5 -4.14 -68.78 53.87
N HIS A 6 -3.19 -68.47 54.72
CA HIS A 6 -2.65 -69.38 55.76
C HIS A 6 -3.21 -69.01 57.15
N ASN A 7 -4.09 -67.98 57.21
CA ASN A 7 -4.74 -67.57 58.47
C ASN A 7 -6.12 -68.24 58.55
N PRO A 8 -6.41 -69.13 59.48
CA PRO A 8 -7.70 -69.80 59.59
C PRO A 8 -8.83 -68.85 59.97
N GLU A 9 -8.63 -67.85 60.81
CA GLU A 9 -9.64 -66.89 61.23
C GLU A 9 -10.14 -66.07 60.01
N LEU A 10 -9.23 -65.64 59.13
CA LEU A 10 -9.62 -64.95 57.88
C LEU A 10 -10.41 -65.83 56.92
N ALA A 11 -10.09 -67.15 56.95
CA ALA A 11 -10.81 -68.11 56.13
C ALA A 11 -12.25 -68.33 56.65
N GLU A 12 -12.45 -68.41 57.95
CA GLU A 12 -13.76 -68.55 58.57
C GLU A 12 -14.63 -67.33 58.39
N ASP A 13 -14.09 -66.15 58.62
CA ASP A 13 -14.85 -64.90 58.57
C ASP A 13 -15.33 -64.50 57.15
N TYR A 14 -14.55 -64.81 56.14
CA TYR A 14 -14.79 -64.24 54.78
C TYR A 14 -15.09 -65.32 53.72
N SER A 15 -15.14 -66.62 54.04
CA SER A 15 -15.43 -67.60 53.04
C SER A 15 -16.67 -68.44 53.33
N THR A 16 -17.37 -68.83 52.28
CA THR A 16 -18.56 -69.68 52.33
C THR A 16 -18.18 -71.17 52.17
N ARG A 17 -16.96 -71.47 51.81
CA ARG A 17 -16.39 -72.82 51.68
C ARG A 17 -14.88 -72.75 51.91
N ILE A 18 -14.40 -73.59 52.78
CA ILE A 18 -13.02 -73.69 53.13
C ILE A 18 -12.51 -75.08 52.66
N ILE A 19 -11.44 -75.04 51.84
CA ILE A 19 -10.71 -76.26 51.43
C ILE A 19 -9.34 -76.18 52.06
N GLU A 20 -9.03 -77.05 52.97
CA GLU A 20 -7.72 -77.16 53.61
C GLU A 20 -6.79 -78.05 52.81
N LEU A 21 -5.65 -77.53 52.46
CA LEU A 21 -4.65 -78.21 51.66
C LEU A 21 -3.36 -78.38 52.46
N LYS A 22 -2.79 -79.60 52.51
CA LYS A 22 -1.50 -79.82 53.08
C LYS A 22 -0.71 -80.82 52.15
N ASP A 23 0.53 -80.46 51.85
CA ASP A 23 1.42 -81.22 51.03
C ASP A 23 0.84 -81.65 49.64
N GLY A 24 -0.08 -80.79 49.10
CA GLY A 24 -0.70 -81.08 47.82
C GLY A 24 -1.97 -81.91 47.87
N GLU A 25 -2.35 -82.39 49.07
CA GLU A 25 -3.61 -83.12 49.26
C GLU A 25 -4.64 -82.32 50.01
N ILE A 26 -5.94 -82.57 49.69
CA ILE A 26 -7.09 -81.93 50.38
C ILE A 26 -7.30 -82.68 51.68
N LEU A 27 -7.04 -81.99 52.81
CA LEU A 27 -7.28 -82.57 54.15
C LEU A 27 -8.74 -82.45 54.58
N SER A 28 -9.36 -81.31 54.35
CA SER A 28 -10.75 -81.08 54.68
C SER A 28 -11.42 -80.18 53.62
N ASP A 29 -12.71 -80.33 53.47
CA ASP A 29 -13.60 -79.50 52.65
C ASP A 29 -14.91 -79.27 53.40
N SER A 30 -15.16 -78.03 53.81
CA SER A 30 -16.32 -77.68 54.64
C SER A 30 -17.68 -77.84 53.93
N ASN A 31 -17.67 -77.87 52.59
CA ASN A 31 -18.91 -78.05 51.80
C ASN A 31 -18.59 -78.78 50.48
N PRO A 32 -18.29 -80.11 50.53
CA PRO A 32 -17.86 -80.89 49.36
C PRO A 32 -19.00 -80.92 48.32
N VAL A 33 -18.67 -80.69 47.08
CA VAL A 33 -19.61 -80.76 45.98
C VAL A 33 -19.92 -82.26 45.76
N LYS A 34 -21.17 -82.71 46.04
CA LYS A 34 -21.68 -84.00 45.66
C LYS A 34 -21.69 -84.15 44.16
N ASP A 35 -20.84 -84.95 43.62
CA ASP A 35 -20.76 -85.17 42.19
C ASP A 35 -22.07 -85.72 41.66
N LYS A 36 -22.88 -84.88 41.08
CA LYS A 36 -24.06 -85.19 40.23
C LYS A 36 -23.50 -85.47 38.86
N GLY A 37 -23.26 -86.76 38.57
CA GLY A 37 -22.70 -87.17 37.30
C GLY A 37 -23.18 -86.48 36.08
N ASN A 38 -22.26 -86.25 35.21
CA ASN A 38 -22.45 -85.88 33.78
C ASN A 38 -23.32 -84.72 33.42
N SER A 39 -22.89 -83.52 33.69
CA SER A 39 -23.22 -82.43 32.75
C SER A 39 -21.92 -81.91 32.14
N LYS A 40 -21.72 -82.22 30.85
CA LYS A 40 -20.70 -81.59 30.02
C LYS A 40 -21.16 -80.12 29.72
N GLU A 41 -21.29 -79.30 30.77
CA GLU A 41 -21.43 -77.87 30.55
C GLU A 41 -20.07 -77.33 30.13
N LYS A 42 -19.94 -77.00 28.82
CA LYS A 42 -18.81 -76.21 28.31
C LYS A 42 -18.85 -74.86 29.03
N LEU A 43 -17.89 -74.65 29.90
CA LEU A 43 -17.61 -73.32 30.48
C LEU A 43 -17.31 -72.38 29.33
N THR A 44 -18.32 -71.63 28.87
CA THR A 44 -18.13 -70.50 27.95
C THR A 44 -17.63 -69.31 28.77
N ILE A 45 -16.34 -69.17 28.77
CA ILE A 45 -15.72 -67.96 29.35
C ILE A 45 -16.10 -66.80 28.41
N LYS A 46 -17.06 -65.99 28.81
CA LYS A 46 -17.36 -64.72 28.13
C LYS A 46 -16.15 -63.84 28.23
N LYS A 47 -15.52 -63.55 27.08
CA LYS A 47 -14.48 -62.52 27.03
C LYS A 47 -15.09 -61.23 27.53
N THR A 48 -14.68 -60.77 28.71
CA THR A 48 -15.05 -59.47 29.24
C THR A 48 -14.29 -58.37 28.48
N VAL A 49 -14.97 -57.72 27.57
CA VAL A 49 -14.45 -56.54 26.90
C VAL A 49 -14.78 -55.35 27.77
N LEU A 50 -13.78 -54.58 28.15
CA LEU A 50 -13.93 -53.35 28.88
C LEU A 50 -14.64 -52.32 27.98
N GLY A 51 -15.88 -51.95 28.35
CA GLY A 51 -16.60 -50.92 27.59
C GLY A 51 -15.91 -49.55 27.68
N TYR A 52 -15.95 -48.78 26.59
CA TYR A 52 -15.31 -47.45 26.50
C TYR A 52 -15.65 -46.53 27.70
N GLY A 53 -16.90 -46.56 28.18
CA GLY A 53 -17.31 -45.76 29.36
C GLY A 53 -16.62 -46.21 30.64
N SER A 54 -16.43 -47.53 30.84
CA SER A 54 -15.72 -48.07 31.99
C SER A 54 -14.20 -47.77 31.91
N ALA A 55 -13.64 -47.84 30.73
CA ALA A 55 -12.22 -47.49 30.50
C ALA A 55 -11.97 -46.02 30.79
N LEU A 56 -12.85 -45.11 30.31
CA LEU A 56 -12.81 -43.66 30.61
C LEU A 56 -12.94 -43.37 32.09
N LYS A 57 -13.87 -44.02 32.79
CA LYS A 57 -14.10 -43.84 34.23
C LYS A 57 -12.87 -44.32 35.03
N LEU A 58 -12.26 -45.44 34.63
CA LEU A 58 -11.04 -45.95 35.26
C LEU A 58 -9.84 -45.02 35.03
N SER A 59 -9.69 -44.53 33.83
CA SER A 59 -8.67 -43.55 33.47
C SER A 59 -8.83 -42.26 34.29
N PHE A 60 -10.03 -41.70 34.34
CA PHE A 60 -10.32 -40.50 35.14
C PHE A 60 -10.03 -40.71 36.64
N ASN A 61 -10.40 -41.88 37.20
CA ASN A 61 -10.06 -42.20 38.57
C ASN A 61 -8.56 -42.28 38.83
N ASN A 62 -7.80 -42.86 37.86
CA ASN A 62 -6.34 -42.86 37.94
C ASN A 62 -5.73 -41.49 37.94
N ILE A 63 -6.25 -40.59 37.10
CA ILE A 63 -5.87 -39.15 37.08
C ILE A 63 -6.17 -38.51 38.45
N LYS A 64 -7.36 -38.74 38.98
CA LYS A 64 -7.81 -38.18 40.28
C LYS A 64 -6.98 -38.68 41.47
N THR A 65 -6.55 -39.93 41.47
CA THR A 65 -5.76 -40.49 42.57
C THR A 65 -4.30 -40.06 42.54
N LYS A 66 -3.75 -39.73 41.34
CA LYS A 66 -2.34 -39.33 41.16
C LYS A 66 -2.18 -37.91 40.70
N LYS A 67 -3.01 -37.00 41.23
CA LYS A 67 -3.12 -35.57 40.76
C LYS A 67 -1.77 -34.86 40.59
N GLY A 68 -0.87 -34.97 41.58
CA GLY A 68 0.42 -34.31 41.56
C GLY A 68 1.32 -34.76 40.40
N ARG A 69 1.41 -36.07 40.17
CA ARG A 69 2.21 -36.61 39.06
C ARG A 69 1.62 -36.23 37.68
N THR A 70 0.30 -36.39 37.56
CA THR A 70 -0.38 -36.04 36.30
C THR A 70 -0.28 -34.56 36.01
N PHE A 71 -0.43 -33.70 37.02
CA PHE A 71 -0.23 -32.24 36.82
C PHE A 71 1.18 -31.91 36.36
N LEU A 72 2.21 -32.51 37.02
CA LEU A 72 3.61 -32.24 36.70
C LEU A 72 3.97 -32.66 35.26
N THR A 73 3.52 -33.88 34.86
CA THR A 73 3.78 -34.39 33.50
C THR A 73 3.01 -33.60 32.43
N SER A 74 1.75 -33.22 32.69
CA SER A 74 0.96 -32.40 31.79
C SER A 74 1.52 -30.97 31.68
N PHE A 75 1.98 -30.39 32.78
CA PHE A 75 2.59 -29.08 32.82
C PHE A 75 3.91 -29.06 32.03
N ALA A 76 4.77 -30.05 32.22
CA ALA A 76 6.01 -30.20 31.47
C ALA A 76 5.76 -30.33 29.96
N ALA A 77 4.77 -31.14 29.55
CA ALA A 77 4.38 -31.29 28.16
C ALA A 77 3.77 -30.00 27.59
N SER A 78 2.99 -29.28 28.38
CA SER A 78 2.36 -28.03 27.97
C SER A 78 3.36 -26.91 27.70
N ILE A 79 4.47 -26.85 28.46
CA ILE A 79 5.54 -25.86 28.23
C ILE A 79 6.10 -25.98 26.80
N GLY A 80 6.34 -27.21 26.32
CA GLY A 80 6.81 -27.44 24.96
C GLY A 80 5.81 -26.96 23.90
N ILE A 81 4.53 -27.27 24.08
CA ILE A 81 3.45 -26.87 23.16
C ILE A 81 3.28 -25.35 23.16
N ILE A 82 3.28 -24.74 24.35
CA ILE A 82 3.15 -23.28 24.51
C ILE A 82 4.36 -22.61 23.84
N GLY A 83 5.58 -23.13 24.02
CA GLY A 83 6.78 -22.58 23.40
C GLY A 83 6.70 -22.59 21.87
N ILE A 84 6.28 -23.70 21.29
CA ILE A 84 6.10 -23.81 19.82
C ILE A 84 4.99 -22.89 19.35
N ALA A 85 3.86 -22.84 20.05
CA ALA A 85 2.74 -21.99 19.70
C ALA A 85 3.11 -20.50 19.75
N LEU A 86 3.88 -20.07 20.76
CA LEU A 86 4.36 -18.69 20.86
C LEU A 86 5.32 -18.34 19.73
N ILE A 87 6.26 -19.24 19.40
CA ILE A 87 7.20 -19.02 18.31
C ILE A 87 6.47 -18.91 16.98
N LEU A 88 5.53 -19.79 16.70
CA LEU A 88 4.75 -19.76 15.46
C LEU A 88 3.85 -18.53 15.38
N SER A 89 3.19 -18.17 16.49
CA SER A 89 2.36 -16.95 16.55
C SER A 89 3.19 -15.70 16.34
N LEU A 90 4.33 -15.60 17.00
CA LEU A 90 5.23 -14.45 16.87
C LEU A 90 5.82 -14.38 15.46
N SER A 91 6.28 -15.52 14.92
CA SER A 91 6.81 -15.58 13.55
C SER A 91 5.75 -15.16 12.52
N ASN A 92 4.52 -15.67 12.64
CA ASN A 92 3.43 -15.26 11.75
C ASN A 92 3.05 -13.79 11.92
N GLY A 93 3.04 -13.29 13.15
CA GLY A 93 2.79 -11.87 13.43
C GLY A 93 3.87 -10.95 12.86
N PHE A 94 5.14 -11.35 12.94
CA PHE A 94 6.23 -10.63 12.30
C PHE A 94 6.14 -10.67 10.77
N GLN A 95 5.80 -11.83 10.18
CA GLN A 95 5.65 -11.92 8.74
C GLN A 95 4.57 -10.97 8.22
N ILE A 96 3.40 -10.97 8.85
CA ILE A 96 2.31 -10.04 8.50
C ILE A 96 2.79 -8.57 8.58
N LYS A 97 3.55 -8.23 9.63
CA LYS A 97 4.05 -6.86 9.78
C LYS A 97 5.15 -6.49 8.78
N ILE A 98 5.97 -7.45 8.38
CA ILE A 98 6.98 -7.26 7.32
C ILE A 98 6.28 -7.05 5.98
N ASP A 99 5.32 -7.92 5.64
CA ASP A 99 4.57 -7.83 4.39
C ASP A 99 3.81 -6.49 4.29
N GLU A 100 3.19 -6.05 5.39
CA GLU A 100 2.52 -4.75 5.50
C GLU A 100 3.50 -3.58 5.32
N TYR A 101 4.68 -3.67 5.95
CA TYR A 101 5.74 -2.66 5.82
C TYR A 101 6.34 -2.62 4.41
N GLU A 102 6.55 -3.78 3.79
CA GLU A 102 7.03 -3.88 2.41
C GLU A 102 6.00 -3.28 1.44
N GLU A 103 4.72 -3.63 1.58
CA GLU A 103 3.66 -3.06 0.74
C GLU A 103 3.57 -1.54 0.90
N ASP A 104 3.62 -1.03 2.13
CA ASP A 104 3.62 0.40 2.40
C ASP A 104 4.84 1.10 1.80
N THR A 105 6.02 0.52 1.92
CA THR A 105 7.27 1.10 1.38
C THR A 105 7.28 1.10 -0.14
N LEU A 106 6.89 -0.02 -0.77
CA LEU A 106 6.85 -0.13 -2.22
C LEU A 106 5.78 0.80 -2.84
N SER A 107 4.64 0.96 -2.17
CA SER A 107 3.59 1.87 -2.67
C SER A 107 4.01 3.33 -2.71
N GLN A 108 5.06 3.68 -1.98
CA GLN A 108 5.53 5.05 -1.81
C GLN A 108 6.81 5.36 -2.57
N MET A 109 7.51 4.31 -3.01
CA MET A 109 8.65 4.42 -3.91
C MET A 109 8.30 3.74 -5.24
N PRO A 110 7.40 4.33 -6.04
CA PRO A 110 6.99 3.73 -7.30
C PRO A 110 8.18 3.66 -8.25
N ILE A 111 8.24 2.61 -9.05
CA ILE A 111 9.14 2.56 -10.19
C ILE A 111 8.62 3.57 -11.21
N THR A 112 9.36 4.64 -11.40
CA THR A 112 9.01 5.68 -12.37
C THR A 112 9.83 5.48 -13.63
N ILE A 113 9.16 5.30 -14.74
CA ILE A 113 9.78 5.23 -16.07
C ILE A 113 9.41 6.53 -16.79
N SER A 114 10.39 7.38 -16.97
CA SER A 114 10.20 8.66 -17.64
C SER A 114 10.76 8.60 -19.07
N ARG A 115 10.22 9.46 -19.94
CA ARG A 115 10.73 9.60 -21.31
C ARG A 115 12.20 10.00 -21.35
N GLN A 116 12.62 10.83 -20.41
CA GLN A 116 14.02 11.23 -20.25
C GLN A 116 14.56 10.61 -18.96
N ALA A 117 15.62 9.86 -19.05
CA ALA A 117 16.35 9.29 -17.94
C ALA A 117 17.81 9.74 -18.01
N MET A 118 18.39 10.04 -16.86
CA MET A 118 19.81 10.34 -16.78
C MET A 118 20.57 9.04 -16.56
N GLU A 119 21.40 8.66 -17.51
CA GLU A 119 22.31 7.55 -17.38
C GLU A 119 23.61 8.06 -16.76
N VAL A 120 23.76 7.88 -15.47
CA VAL A 120 24.95 8.28 -14.72
C VAL A 120 25.78 7.03 -14.47
N ASP A 121 26.76 6.78 -15.32
CA ASP A 121 27.76 5.76 -15.08
C ASP A 121 28.93 6.29 -14.20
N GLU A 122 29.77 5.39 -13.72
CA GLU A 122 30.90 5.74 -12.84
C GLU A 122 31.92 6.66 -13.54
N GLU A 123 32.11 6.52 -14.86
CA GLU A 123 33.05 7.34 -15.67
C GLU A 123 32.52 8.76 -15.80
N ALA A 124 31.21 8.92 -16.09
CA ALA A 124 30.56 10.21 -16.19
C ALA A 124 30.54 10.98 -14.85
N MET A 125 30.34 10.24 -13.74
CA MET A 125 30.49 10.82 -12.38
C MET A 125 31.93 11.27 -12.10
N GLN A 126 32.92 10.51 -12.51
CA GLN A 126 34.33 10.90 -12.34
C GLN A 126 34.66 12.13 -13.18
N GLU A 127 34.22 12.21 -14.42
CA GLU A 127 34.41 13.39 -15.26
C GLU A 127 33.75 14.65 -14.69
N MET A 128 32.55 14.54 -14.13
CA MET A 128 31.90 15.65 -13.44
C MET A 128 32.70 16.11 -12.21
N VAL A 129 33.24 15.18 -11.43
CA VAL A 129 34.00 15.46 -10.22
C VAL A 129 35.40 15.99 -10.57
N GLU A 130 36.07 15.43 -11.58
CA GLU A 130 37.41 15.85 -12.02
C GLU A 130 37.35 17.18 -12.77
N GLY A 131 36.37 17.40 -13.63
CA GLY A 131 36.14 18.68 -14.28
C GLY A 131 35.90 19.85 -13.30
N ASN A 132 35.36 19.56 -12.13
CA ASN A 132 35.23 20.53 -11.03
C ASN A 132 36.54 20.70 -10.22
N LYS A 133 37.48 19.75 -10.28
CA LYS A 133 38.76 19.84 -9.56
C LYS A 133 39.83 20.63 -10.32
N GLU A 134 39.82 20.61 -11.67
CA GLU A 134 40.83 21.32 -12.49
C GLU A 134 40.71 22.85 -12.45
N HIS A 135 39.60 23.42 -12.01
CA HIS A 135 39.35 24.88 -12.00
C HIS A 135 39.38 25.51 -10.63
N LYS A 136 40.36 25.14 -9.79
CA LYS A 136 40.57 25.78 -8.48
C LYS A 136 41.21 27.17 -8.52
N GLU A 137 41.78 27.57 -9.67
CA GLU A 137 42.41 28.89 -9.81
C GLU A 137 41.50 29.87 -10.54
N TYR A 138 41.26 31.03 -9.91
CA TYR A 138 40.51 32.09 -10.58
C TYR A 138 41.28 32.66 -11.74
N SER A 139 40.66 32.72 -12.94
CA SER A 139 41.26 33.32 -14.10
C SER A 139 41.33 34.86 -13.99
N ASN A 140 42.50 35.42 -14.11
CA ASN A 140 42.71 36.88 -14.16
C ASN A 140 42.55 37.47 -15.57
N LYS A 141 42.22 36.64 -16.57
CA LYS A 141 42.03 37.07 -17.95
C LYS A 141 40.61 37.64 -18.10
N LYS A 142 40.50 38.74 -18.84
CA LYS A 142 39.24 39.41 -19.18
C LYS A 142 38.56 38.78 -20.40
N ILE A 143 38.39 37.42 -20.39
CA ILE A 143 37.78 36.67 -21.48
C ILE A 143 36.82 35.63 -20.86
N ILE A 144 35.77 35.31 -21.56
CA ILE A 144 34.84 34.24 -21.24
C ILE A 144 35.23 33.03 -22.08
N TYR A 145 35.38 31.89 -21.42
CA TYR A 145 35.59 30.62 -22.09
C TYR A 145 34.23 29.95 -22.27
N PRO A 146 33.76 29.71 -23.52
CA PRO A 146 32.57 28.89 -23.68
C PRO A 146 32.85 27.46 -23.18
N ARG A 147 31.93 26.93 -22.42
CA ARG A 147 31.99 25.56 -21.95
C ARG A 147 30.71 24.85 -22.36
N ASP A 148 30.87 23.76 -23.07
CA ASP A 148 29.76 22.89 -23.37
C ASP A 148 29.34 22.12 -22.12
N ASN A 149 28.06 22.08 -21.88
CA ASN A 149 27.51 21.33 -20.75
C ASN A 149 27.16 19.93 -21.23
N ASN A 150 28.01 18.95 -20.89
CA ASN A 150 27.83 17.56 -21.35
C ASN A 150 26.63 16.83 -20.68
N LEU A 151 25.76 17.54 -19.96
CA LEU A 151 24.54 16.94 -19.36
C LEU A 151 23.63 16.35 -20.46
N GLU A 152 23.63 16.91 -21.67
CA GLU A 152 22.79 16.40 -22.74
C GLU A 152 23.25 15.03 -23.27
N THR A 153 24.55 14.72 -23.20
CA THR A 153 25.09 13.41 -23.58
C THR A 153 24.80 12.30 -22.58
N MET A 154 24.39 12.67 -21.36
CA MET A 154 24.00 11.74 -20.30
C MET A 154 22.50 11.46 -20.28
N MET A 155 21.74 12.12 -21.14
CA MET A 155 20.28 11.93 -21.19
C MET A 155 19.95 10.79 -22.15
N HIS A 156 19.30 9.76 -21.63
CA HIS A 156 18.72 8.69 -22.42
C HIS A 156 17.24 8.99 -22.69
N ILE A 157 16.80 8.78 -23.92
CA ILE A 157 15.39 8.96 -24.30
C ILE A 157 14.75 7.61 -24.48
N ASN A 158 13.79 7.30 -23.61
CA ASN A 158 12.98 6.09 -23.68
C ASN A 158 11.88 6.24 -24.73
N ASN A 159 11.68 5.22 -25.54
CA ASN A 159 10.54 5.13 -26.43
C ASN A 159 9.35 4.51 -25.70
N LEU A 160 8.43 5.36 -25.24
CA LEU A 160 7.21 4.95 -24.52
C LEU A 160 6.05 4.93 -25.52
N ASP A 161 6.08 3.99 -26.46
CA ASP A 161 5.05 3.80 -27.47
C ASP A 161 3.88 2.91 -26.95
N SER A 162 2.88 2.70 -27.80
CA SER A 162 1.71 1.89 -27.46
C SER A 162 2.08 0.43 -27.18
N GLU A 163 3.09 -0.14 -27.86
CA GLU A 163 3.53 -1.52 -27.64
C GLU A 163 4.12 -1.68 -26.23
N TYR A 164 4.88 -0.68 -25.79
CA TYR A 164 5.40 -0.66 -24.43
C TYR A 164 4.29 -0.53 -23.37
N ILE A 165 3.31 0.32 -23.61
CA ILE A 165 2.15 0.47 -22.71
C ILE A 165 1.37 -0.84 -22.62
N ASP A 166 1.07 -1.49 -23.76
CA ASP A 166 0.40 -2.79 -23.81
C ASP A 166 1.19 -3.87 -23.03
N TYR A 167 2.52 -3.83 -23.12
CA TYR A 167 3.37 -4.74 -22.34
C TYR A 167 3.21 -4.51 -20.83
N ILE A 168 3.23 -3.26 -20.36
CA ILE A 168 3.02 -2.91 -18.94
C ILE A 168 1.63 -3.35 -18.48
N GLU A 169 0.60 -3.13 -19.28
CA GLU A 169 -0.77 -3.53 -18.95
C GLU A 169 -0.99 -5.05 -18.93
N SER A 170 -0.15 -5.80 -19.65
CA SER A 170 -0.16 -7.26 -19.67
C SER A 170 0.47 -7.90 -18.43
N MET A 171 1.11 -7.15 -17.55
CA MET A 171 1.76 -7.67 -16.35
C MET A 171 0.76 -8.37 -15.43
N ASP A 172 1.22 -9.41 -14.74
CA ASP A 172 0.40 -10.11 -13.77
C ASP A 172 -0.04 -9.15 -12.64
N LYS A 173 -1.36 -8.97 -12.55
CA LYS A 173 -2.00 -8.08 -11.57
C LYS A 173 -1.70 -8.45 -10.10
N ASN A 174 -1.19 -9.65 -9.84
CA ASN A 174 -0.75 -10.04 -8.51
C ASN A 174 0.62 -9.44 -8.14
N ASN A 175 1.41 -9.04 -9.14
CA ASN A 175 2.73 -8.46 -8.96
C ASN A 175 2.73 -6.92 -9.05
N VAL A 176 1.59 -6.32 -9.38
CA VAL A 176 1.45 -4.88 -9.59
C VAL A 176 0.31 -4.35 -8.74
N SER A 177 0.61 -3.44 -7.84
CA SER A 177 -0.39 -2.82 -6.96
C SER A 177 -1.18 -1.73 -7.68
N ALA A 178 -0.50 -0.86 -8.41
CA ALA A 178 -1.09 0.23 -9.17
C ALA A 178 -0.23 0.59 -10.39
N ILE A 179 -0.86 1.08 -11.44
CA ILE A 179 -0.20 1.68 -12.61
C ILE A 179 -0.80 3.07 -12.79
N SER A 180 0.04 4.06 -13.03
CA SER A 180 -0.38 5.43 -13.32
C SER A 180 0.38 5.96 -14.52
N TYR A 181 -0.32 6.62 -15.41
CA TYR A 181 0.27 7.24 -16.60
C TYR A 181 0.27 8.75 -16.45
N GLN A 182 1.45 9.33 -16.38
CA GLN A 182 1.59 10.78 -16.36
C GLN A 182 1.83 11.26 -17.78
N TYR A 183 0.84 11.91 -18.36
CA TYR A 183 0.98 12.60 -19.62
C TYR A 183 1.63 13.97 -19.41
N GLY A 184 2.41 14.45 -20.37
CA GLY A 184 3.04 15.78 -20.31
C GLY A 184 2.05 16.95 -20.43
N THR A 185 0.81 16.75 -20.03
CA THR A 185 -0.26 17.71 -20.11
C THR A 185 -0.13 18.78 -19.02
N THR A 186 -0.21 20.04 -19.41
CA THR A 186 -0.30 21.15 -18.44
C THR A 186 -1.77 21.45 -18.16
N LEU A 187 -2.12 21.51 -16.87
CA LEU A 187 -3.45 21.95 -16.46
C LEU A 187 -3.45 23.46 -16.34
N ASN A 188 -4.10 24.16 -17.26
CA ASN A 188 -4.27 25.62 -17.22
C ASN A 188 -5.46 25.94 -16.31
N VAL A 189 -5.22 26.08 -15.01
CA VAL A 189 -6.28 26.28 -14.02
C VAL A 189 -6.43 27.75 -13.69
N VAL A 190 -7.67 28.25 -13.70
CA VAL A 190 -8.04 29.59 -13.25
C VAL A 190 -9.00 29.47 -12.08
N THR A 191 -8.80 30.32 -11.08
CA THR A 191 -9.69 30.43 -9.92
C THR A 191 -10.03 31.87 -9.63
N LYS A 192 -11.19 32.07 -8.97
CA LYS A 192 -11.56 33.34 -8.40
C LYS A 192 -11.03 33.44 -6.98
N MET A 193 -10.21 34.45 -6.72
CA MET A 193 -9.62 34.71 -5.41
C MET A 193 -10.66 35.29 -4.43
N SER A 194 -10.35 35.33 -3.15
CA SER A 194 -11.20 35.91 -2.11
C SER A 194 -11.53 37.40 -2.31
N ASP A 195 -10.62 38.16 -2.94
CA ASP A 195 -10.80 39.56 -3.32
C ASP A 195 -11.63 39.75 -4.60
N GLY A 196 -12.09 38.67 -5.23
CA GLY A 196 -12.88 38.68 -6.45
C GLY A 196 -12.08 38.73 -7.75
N ILE A 197 -10.76 38.80 -7.69
CA ILE A 197 -9.86 38.80 -8.86
C ILE A 197 -9.68 37.37 -9.37
N TYR A 198 -9.57 37.21 -10.68
CA TYR A 198 -9.29 35.91 -11.31
C TYR A 198 -7.80 35.77 -11.53
N LYS A 199 -7.25 34.58 -11.17
CA LYS A 199 -5.81 34.28 -11.32
C LYS A 199 -5.59 32.84 -11.73
N THR A 200 -4.45 32.59 -12.35
CA THR A 200 -3.99 31.21 -12.62
C THR A 200 -3.50 30.55 -11.35
N VAL A 201 -3.75 29.25 -11.26
CA VAL A 201 -3.24 28.36 -10.20
C VAL A 201 -2.00 27.65 -10.72
N LEU A 202 -0.94 27.61 -9.93
CA LEU A 202 0.26 26.86 -10.28
C LEU A 202 0.01 25.34 -10.06
N THR A 203 -0.14 24.62 -11.17
CA THR A 203 -0.39 23.18 -11.16
C THR A 203 0.84 22.36 -11.55
N SER A 204 1.93 23.03 -11.95
CA SER A 204 3.14 22.39 -12.49
C SER A 204 3.75 21.44 -11.47
N THR A 205 3.80 20.17 -11.84
CA THR A 205 4.52 19.09 -11.15
C THR A 205 5.95 18.95 -11.64
N ASN A 206 6.50 19.95 -12.34
CA ASN A 206 7.90 19.91 -12.69
C ASN A 206 8.71 19.82 -11.39
N TYR A 207 9.17 18.62 -11.11
CA TYR A 207 10.01 18.22 -10.00
C TYR A 207 11.38 18.90 -10.12
N SER A 208 11.37 20.20 -10.12
CA SER A 208 12.54 20.98 -9.81
C SER A 208 12.59 21.05 -8.29
N MET A 209 13.31 20.13 -7.69
CA MET A 209 13.61 20.01 -6.25
C MET A 209 14.06 21.35 -5.62
N SER A 210 14.33 22.34 -6.44
CA SER A 210 14.81 23.67 -6.07
C SER A 210 13.68 24.67 -5.77
N THR A 211 12.53 24.57 -6.43
CA THR A 211 11.52 25.64 -6.37
C THR A 211 10.48 25.40 -5.28
N THR A 212 10.11 24.15 -5.02
CA THR A 212 9.13 23.79 -3.99
C THR A 212 9.62 24.10 -2.57
N SER A 213 10.92 23.98 -2.33
CA SER A 213 11.51 24.30 -1.02
C SER A 213 11.57 25.80 -0.70
N MET A 214 11.53 26.67 -1.71
CA MET A 214 11.68 28.12 -1.50
C MET A 214 10.37 28.89 -1.44
N THR A 215 9.30 28.37 -2.04
CA THR A 215 8.01 29.07 -2.14
C THR A 215 6.92 28.51 -1.23
N GLY A 216 7.12 27.34 -0.65
CA GLY A 216 6.13 26.66 0.18
C GLY A 216 4.90 26.15 -0.61
N VAL A 217 4.87 26.34 -1.92
CA VAL A 217 3.74 25.95 -2.76
C VAL A 217 3.90 24.50 -3.22
N VAL A 218 2.90 23.70 -2.95
CA VAL A 218 2.83 22.29 -3.38
C VAL A 218 2.14 22.22 -4.73
N GLY A 219 2.79 21.63 -5.71
CA GLY A 219 2.18 21.33 -7.01
C GLY A 219 1.08 20.29 -6.90
N TRP A 220 0.28 20.18 -7.95
CA TRP A 220 -0.76 19.15 -8.04
C TRP A 220 -0.16 17.84 -8.52
N SER A 221 -0.57 16.73 -7.90
CA SER A 221 -0.08 15.40 -8.22
C SER A 221 -1.22 14.50 -8.70
N LEU A 222 -0.95 13.71 -9.75
CA LEU A 222 -1.88 12.67 -10.17
C LEU A 222 -1.84 11.53 -9.16
N TYR A 223 -2.99 11.09 -8.67
CA TYR A 223 -3.05 9.87 -7.87
C TYR A 223 -3.34 8.65 -8.74
N ALA A 224 -2.72 7.55 -8.37
CA ALA A 224 -2.87 6.28 -9.07
C ALA A 224 -4.11 5.51 -8.57
N ASP A 225 -4.78 4.82 -9.50
CA ASP A 225 -5.77 3.81 -9.16
C ASP A 225 -5.10 2.43 -9.08
N LYS A 226 -5.53 1.60 -8.13
CA LYS A 226 -5.07 0.22 -8.05
C LYS A 226 -5.57 -0.60 -9.23
N VAL A 227 -4.79 -1.57 -9.65
CA VAL A 227 -5.14 -2.53 -10.71
C VAL A 227 -6.43 -3.31 -10.40
N ASN A 228 -6.80 -3.42 -9.12
CA ASN A 228 -8.06 -4.03 -8.67
C ASN A 228 -9.25 -3.05 -8.62
N GLY A 229 -9.10 -1.83 -9.10
CA GLY A 229 -10.15 -0.81 -9.16
C GLY A 229 -10.40 -0.03 -7.87
N LYS A 230 -9.55 -0.17 -6.84
CA LYS A 230 -9.57 0.68 -5.66
C LYS A 230 -8.62 1.85 -5.83
N SER A 231 -8.95 3.00 -5.27
CA SER A 231 -8.02 4.13 -5.23
C SER A 231 -6.90 3.89 -4.21
N MET A 232 -5.67 4.22 -4.57
CA MET A 232 -4.56 4.21 -3.62
C MET A 232 -4.75 5.22 -2.49
N LEU A 233 -5.51 6.29 -2.72
CA LEU A 233 -5.82 7.25 -1.67
C LEU A 233 -6.65 6.62 -0.55
N GLU A 234 -7.63 5.75 -0.87
CA GLU A 234 -8.48 5.11 0.13
C GLU A 234 -7.72 4.16 1.08
N ASP A 235 -6.61 3.58 0.61
CA ASP A 235 -5.81 2.69 1.44
C ASP A 235 -4.89 3.45 2.41
N ASN A 236 -4.40 4.60 1.99
CA ASN A 236 -3.39 5.36 2.72
C ASN A 236 -3.95 6.55 3.50
N TYR A 237 -5.19 6.97 3.17
CA TYR A 237 -5.80 8.16 3.76
C TYR A 237 -7.19 7.88 4.33
N ASP A 238 -7.55 8.61 5.37
CA ASP A 238 -8.90 8.73 5.89
C ASP A 238 -9.62 9.90 5.21
N VAL A 239 -10.84 9.68 4.75
CA VAL A 239 -11.68 10.77 4.20
C VAL A 239 -12.30 11.53 5.35
N LEU A 240 -11.91 12.81 5.51
CA LEU A 240 -12.42 13.69 6.56
C LEU A 240 -13.74 14.36 6.14
N ALA A 241 -13.87 14.69 4.85
CA ALA A 241 -15.07 15.29 4.28
C ALA A 241 -15.15 15.03 2.78
N GLY A 242 -16.37 15.02 2.22
CA GLY A 242 -16.61 14.73 0.81
C GLY A 242 -16.43 13.26 0.44
N ASN A 243 -16.17 12.98 -0.83
CA ASN A 243 -15.94 11.63 -1.37
C ASN A 243 -14.84 11.69 -2.43
N ILE A 244 -14.00 10.65 -2.47
CA ILE A 244 -13.04 10.46 -3.56
C ILE A 244 -13.83 9.95 -4.78
N ASP A 245 -13.96 10.81 -5.80
CA ASP A 245 -14.61 10.46 -7.06
C ASP A 245 -13.53 10.19 -8.11
N LYS A 246 -13.45 8.95 -8.59
CA LYS A 246 -12.49 8.54 -9.61
C LYS A 246 -13.03 8.64 -11.04
N ASP A 247 -14.34 8.70 -11.20
CA ASP A 247 -15.01 8.63 -12.50
C ASP A 247 -15.29 10.00 -13.10
N ASN A 248 -15.37 11.04 -12.26
CA ASN A 248 -15.59 12.41 -12.70
C ASN A 248 -14.36 13.30 -12.40
N PRO A 249 -14.06 14.27 -13.27
CA PRO A 249 -12.99 15.22 -13.06
C PRO A 249 -13.08 15.94 -11.71
N GLY A 250 -12.00 15.95 -10.97
CA GLY A 250 -12.00 16.59 -9.67
C GLY A 250 -10.64 16.54 -8.99
N ILE A 251 -10.56 17.22 -7.87
CA ILE A 251 -9.35 17.29 -7.04
C ILE A 251 -9.65 16.92 -5.59
N VAL A 252 -8.62 16.44 -4.93
CA VAL A 252 -8.64 16.02 -3.53
C VAL A 252 -7.53 16.76 -2.78
N ILE A 253 -7.84 17.28 -1.60
CA ILE A 253 -6.86 17.92 -0.73
C ILE A 253 -6.46 16.96 0.38
N ALA A 254 -5.15 16.68 0.49
CA ALA A 254 -4.58 15.96 1.62
C ALA A 254 -3.98 16.94 2.63
N VAL A 255 -4.40 16.83 3.88
CA VAL A 255 -3.88 17.61 5.00
C VAL A 255 -2.96 16.75 5.87
N ASN A 256 -2.13 17.40 6.69
CA ASN A 256 -1.29 16.71 7.66
C ASN A 256 -2.10 16.20 8.88
N SER A 257 -1.42 15.56 9.84
CA SER A 257 -2.05 15.01 11.07
C SER A 257 -2.79 16.06 11.91
N ARG A 258 -2.52 17.35 11.73
CA ARG A 258 -3.16 18.46 12.44
C ARG A 258 -4.19 19.21 11.60
N ASN A 259 -4.57 18.65 10.44
CA ASN A 259 -5.44 19.28 9.44
C ASN A 259 -4.86 20.58 8.87
N GLU A 260 -3.55 20.66 8.72
CA GLU A 260 -2.86 21.82 8.15
C GLU A 260 -2.47 21.55 6.71
N LEU A 261 -2.57 22.58 5.88
CA LEU A 261 -2.00 22.68 4.55
C LEU A 261 -1.20 23.99 4.49
N ASP A 262 -0.17 24.03 3.66
CA ASP A 262 0.65 25.22 3.49
C ASP A 262 -0.18 26.44 3.10
N SER A 263 0.06 27.59 3.76
CA SER A 263 -0.72 28.81 3.53
C SER A 263 -0.56 29.36 2.12
N GLY A 264 0.63 29.28 1.52
CA GLY A 264 0.85 29.70 0.15
C GLY A 264 0.06 28.84 -0.85
N THR A 265 -0.10 27.55 -0.55
CA THR A 265 -0.95 26.65 -1.34
C THR A 265 -2.42 27.06 -1.23
N LEU A 266 -2.92 27.33 -0.03
CA LEU A 266 -4.30 27.80 0.18
C LEU A 266 -4.58 29.16 -0.48
N GLU A 267 -3.65 30.10 -0.38
CA GLU A 267 -3.73 31.39 -1.08
C GLU A 267 -3.81 31.21 -2.61
N GLN A 268 -3.02 30.32 -3.18
CA GLN A 268 -3.08 30.03 -4.62
C GLN A 268 -4.41 29.40 -5.05
N LEU A 269 -5.02 28.60 -4.19
CA LEU A 269 -6.38 28.10 -4.42
C LEU A 269 -7.44 29.18 -4.28
N GLY A 270 -7.09 30.40 -3.86
CA GLY A 270 -7.97 31.55 -3.74
C GLY A 270 -8.70 31.64 -2.41
N PHE A 271 -8.16 31.04 -1.36
CA PHE A 271 -8.67 31.19 0.00
C PHE A 271 -8.03 32.37 0.72
N ASP A 272 -8.78 32.97 1.64
CA ASP A 272 -8.26 33.91 2.61
C ASP A 272 -7.65 33.12 3.78
N VAL A 273 -6.35 33.26 3.99
CA VAL A 273 -5.61 32.54 5.04
C VAL A 273 -5.47 33.34 6.33
N SER A 274 -6.08 34.50 6.42
CA SER A 274 -6.10 35.33 7.65
C SER A 274 -6.92 34.69 8.78
N GLU A 275 -7.86 33.80 8.43
CA GLU A 275 -8.70 33.04 9.34
C GLU A 275 -8.67 31.54 9.03
N ASN A 276 -9.20 30.72 9.94
CA ASN A 276 -9.37 29.29 9.70
C ASN A 276 -10.47 29.04 8.67
N ILE A 277 -10.21 28.13 7.73
CA ILE A 277 -11.12 27.79 6.64
C ILE A 277 -11.88 26.52 7.01
N SER A 278 -13.20 26.53 6.89
CA SER A 278 -14.01 25.33 7.16
C SER A 278 -13.88 24.31 6.02
N PHE A 279 -14.09 23.04 6.31
CA PHE A 279 -14.13 22.00 5.28
C PHE A 279 -15.24 22.21 4.26
N GLU A 280 -16.36 22.79 4.70
CA GLU A 280 -17.48 23.11 3.81
C GLU A 280 -17.11 24.20 2.79
N ASP A 281 -16.39 25.24 3.20
CA ASP A 281 -15.91 26.30 2.30
C ASP A 281 -14.89 25.73 1.30
N ILE A 282 -14.05 24.81 1.73
CA ILE A 282 -13.08 24.15 0.85
C ILE A 282 -13.80 23.31 -0.21
N LEU A 283 -14.75 22.46 0.19
CA LEU A 283 -15.47 21.57 -0.74
C LEU A 283 -16.35 22.33 -1.75
N ASN A 284 -16.81 23.53 -1.42
CA ASN A 284 -17.62 24.35 -2.31
C ASN A 284 -16.81 25.19 -3.31
N LYS A 285 -15.48 25.18 -3.20
CA LYS A 285 -14.62 25.96 -4.10
C LYS A 285 -14.58 25.35 -5.49
N GLU A 286 -14.85 26.20 -6.49
CA GLU A 286 -14.79 25.84 -7.90
C GLU A 286 -13.52 26.38 -8.57
N PHE A 287 -13.04 25.60 -9.52
CA PHE A 287 -11.93 25.95 -10.40
C PHE A 287 -12.35 25.70 -11.84
N LYS A 288 -11.71 26.39 -12.76
CA LYS A 288 -11.89 26.17 -14.18
C LYS A 288 -10.59 25.74 -14.81
N VAL A 289 -10.58 24.57 -15.46
CA VAL A 289 -9.47 24.15 -16.31
C VAL A 289 -9.75 24.66 -17.72
N ILE A 290 -8.86 25.47 -18.22
CA ILE A 290 -9.05 26.23 -19.45
C ILE A 290 -8.43 25.45 -20.63
N PRO A 291 -9.24 25.06 -21.65
CA PRO A 291 -8.71 24.43 -22.85
C PRO A 291 -7.76 25.33 -23.62
N ASN A 292 -6.90 24.74 -24.42
CA ASN A 292 -5.86 25.46 -25.15
C ASN A 292 -6.39 26.60 -26.01
N ASP A 293 -7.47 26.37 -26.75
CA ASP A 293 -8.04 27.37 -27.67
C ASP A 293 -8.67 28.58 -26.97
N VAL A 294 -8.91 28.48 -25.65
CA VAL A 294 -9.36 29.58 -24.81
C VAL A 294 -8.20 30.21 -24.04
N TYR A 295 -7.16 29.38 -23.73
CA TYR A 295 -6.04 29.82 -22.91
C TYR A 295 -4.95 30.57 -23.70
N TYR A 296 -4.72 30.17 -24.97
CA TYR A 296 -3.65 30.72 -25.77
C TYR A 296 -4.18 31.66 -26.86
N ASP A 297 -3.51 32.79 -27.00
CA ASP A 297 -3.71 33.72 -28.11
C ASP A 297 -2.64 33.48 -29.18
N GLU A 298 -3.01 33.41 -30.47
CA GLU A 298 -2.03 33.33 -31.55
C GLU A 298 -1.55 34.75 -31.92
N ILE A 299 -0.22 34.97 -31.84
CA ILE A 299 0.42 36.24 -32.21
C ILE A 299 1.60 35.91 -33.13
N ASN A 300 1.49 36.33 -34.38
CA ASN A 300 2.56 36.15 -35.38
C ASN A 300 3.01 34.70 -35.56
N ASN A 301 2.11 33.75 -35.60
CA ASN A 301 2.35 32.29 -35.68
C ASN A 301 2.95 31.67 -34.42
N TYR A 302 2.97 32.35 -33.29
CA TYR A 302 3.34 31.82 -31.96
C TYR A 302 2.15 31.88 -31.03
N PHE A 303 2.10 30.99 -30.09
CA PHE A 303 1.06 30.96 -29.09
C PHE A 303 1.57 31.50 -27.76
N VAL A 304 0.83 32.41 -27.18
CA VAL A 304 1.15 33.03 -25.88
C VAL A 304 -0.05 32.91 -24.94
N PRO A 305 0.15 32.70 -23.64
CA PRO A 305 -0.96 32.71 -22.70
C PRO A 305 -1.72 34.04 -22.73
N GLY A 306 -3.02 33.97 -22.89
CA GLY A 306 -3.92 35.09 -22.74
C GLY A 306 -3.91 35.65 -21.31
N LYS A 307 -4.43 36.84 -21.15
CA LYS A 307 -4.41 37.57 -19.85
C LYS A 307 -5.77 37.87 -19.27
N ASP A 308 -6.83 37.62 -20.02
CA ASP A 308 -8.21 37.83 -19.53
C ASP A 308 -8.72 36.59 -18.81
N TYR A 309 -8.29 36.47 -17.56
CA TYR A 309 -8.66 35.30 -16.75
C TYR A 309 -10.15 35.29 -16.36
N GLU A 310 -10.82 36.45 -16.38
CA GLU A 310 -12.26 36.53 -16.13
C GLU A 310 -13.04 35.95 -17.31
N GLU A 311 -12.69 36.31 -18.54
CA GLU A 311 -13.28 35.75 -19.76
C GLU A 311 -13.04 34.25 -19.82
N MET A 312 -11.79 33.79 -19.59
CA MET A 312 -11.45 32.39 -19.53
C MET A 312 -12.26 31.60 -18.51
N TYR A 313 -12.41 32.15 -17.31
CA TYR A 313 -13.17 31.49 -16.23
C TYR A 313 -14.64 31.33 -16.57
N ASN A 314 -15.23 32.30 -17.27
CA ASN A 314 -16.64 32.34 -17.67
C ASN A 314 -16.88 31.64 -19.03
N SER A 315 -15.87 31.12 -19.70
CA SER A 315 -16.02 30.42 -20.97
C SER A 315 -16.86 29.13 -20.79
N GLU A 316 -17.77 28.89 -21.75
CA GLU A 316 -18.58 27.65 -21.79
C GLU A 316 -17.72 26.39 -22.05
N ASP A 317 -16.55 26.56 -22.66
CA ASP A 317 -15.63 25.50 -22.94
C ASP A 317 -14.77 25.10 -21.73
N ALA A 318 -14.71 25.94 -20.71
CA ALA A 318 -13.93 25.67 -19.51
C ALA A 318 -14.48 24.47 -18.71
N ILE A 319 -13.58 23.54 -18.36
CA ILE A 319 -13.93 22.37 -17.55
C ILE A 319 -14.08 22.82 -16.09
N THR A 320 -15.25 22.62 -15.52
CA THR A 320 -15.49 22.94 -14.11
C THR A 320 -15.06 21.79 -13.23
N ILE A 321 -14.16 22.04 -12.29
CA ILE A 321 -13.75 21.09 -11.28
C ILE A 321 -13.95 21.63 -9.88
N LYS A 322 -14.13 20.73 -8.92
CA LYS A 322 -14.30 21.03 -7.49
C LYS A 322 -13.34 20.19 -6.65
N ILE A 323 -13.17 20.64 -5.42
CA ILE A 323 -12.53 19.81 -4.41
C ILE A 323 -13.56 18.77 -3.95
N ASN A 324 -13.36 17.50 -4.36
CA ASN A 324 -14.31 16.42 -4.09
C ASN A 324 -14.16 15.86 -2.67
N ALA A 325 -12.94 15.84 -2.14
CA ALA A 325 -12.66 15.31 -0.82
C ALA A 325 -11.51 16.05 -0.11
N ILE A 326 -11.59 16.02 1.21
CA ILE A 326 -10.48 16.37 2.10
C ILE A 326 -10.07 15.08 2.80
N ILE A 327 -8.79 14.73 2.70
CA ILE A 327 -8.25 13.48 3.22
C ILE A 327 -7.07 13.76 4.14
N ARG A 328 -6.79 12.80 5.03
CA ARG A 328 -5.65 12.83 5.94
C ARG A 328 -4.99 11.46 5.98
N GLY A 329 -3.66 11.42 6.01
CA GLY A 329 -2.93 10.17 6.13
C GLY A 329 -3.36 9.38 7.36
N LYS A 330 -3.52 8.06 7.21
CA LYS A 330 -3.84 7.14 8.32
C LYS A 330 -2.68 7.10 9.31
N GLU A 331 -3.00 6.95 10.61
CA GLU A 331 -1.99 6.97 11.68
C GLU A 331 -0.96 5.85 11.56
N ASP A 332 -1.37 4.68 11.11
CA ASP A 332 -0.52 3.50 10.90
C ASP A 332 0.35 3.61 9.63
N LYS A 333 0.01 4.52 8.73
CA LYS A 333 0.71 4.76 7.45
C LYS A 333 1.40 6.12 7.37
N SER A 334 1.60 6.75 8.51
CA SER A 334 1.93 8.19 8.66
C SER A 334 3.29 8.61 8.11
N THR A 335 4.19 7.70 7.81
CA THR A 335 5.56 8.09 7.41
C THR A 335 5.64 8.71 6.03
N LEU A 336 4.59 8.61 5.20
CA LEU A 336 4.78 8.81 3.77
C LEU A 336 3.57 9.46 3.07
N THR A 337 2.49 9.73 3.82
CA THR A 337 1.36 10.50 3.30
C THR A 337 1.71 11.98 3.31
N GLN A 338 1.91 12.54 2.12
CA GLN A 338 2.21 13.96 1.99
C GLN A 338 0.92 14.79 1.96
N SER A 339 0.94 15.94 2.60
CA SER A 339 -0.09 16.96 2.39
C SER A 339 0.09 17.59 1.02
N GLY A 340 -1.02 17.87 0.32
CA GLY A 340 -0.97 18.42 -1.03
C GLY A 340 -2.29 18.34 -1.77
N ILE A 341 -2.22 18.60 -3.06
CA ILE A 341 -3.37 18.56 -3.95
C ILE A 341 -3.20 17.41 -4.92
N TYR A 342 -4.23 16.59 -5.03
CA TYR A 342 -4.25 15.44 -5.91
C TYR A 342 -5.40 15.54 -6.91
N TYR A 343 -5.18 15.10 -8.15
CA TYR A 343 -6.20 15.03 -9.19
C TYR A 343 -6.26 13.62 -9.79
N ASN A 344 -7.39 13.29 -10.40
CA ASN A 344 -7.64 11.96 -10.97
C ASN A 344 -7.32 11.88 -12.46
N SER A 345 -7.26 10.65 -12.98
CA SER A 345 -7.07 10.37 -14.40
C SER A 345 -8.23 10.87 -15.25
N ALA A 346 -9.46 10.87 -14.75
CA ALA A 346 -10.62 11.39 -15.46
C ALA A 346 -10.47 12.86 -15.84
N LEU A 347 -9.83 13.68 -14.98
CA LEU A 347 -9.52 15.06 -15.32
C LEU A 347 -8.52 15.16 -16.47
N VAL A 348 -7.47 14.30 -16.44
CA VAL A 348 -6.46 14.25 -17.50
C VAL A 348 -7.07 13.87 -18.82
N ASP A 349 -7.90 12.84 -18.84
CA ASP A 349 -8.57 12.35 -20.04
C ASP A 349 -9.48 13.41 -20.64
N GLU A 350 -10.22 14.15 -19.82
CA GLU A 350 -11.08 15.25 -20.29
C GLU A 350 -10.26 16.38 -20.89
N VAL A 351 -9.16 16.77 -20.25
CA VAL A 351 -8.25 17.82 -20.76
C VAL A 351 -7.61 17.38 -22.09
N ILE A 352 -7.15 16.15 -22.20
CA ILE A 352 -6.60 15.61 -23.45
C ILE A 352 -7.67 15.63 -24.55
N ASN A 353 -8.88 15.15 -24.26
CA ASN A 353 -9.96 15.11 -25.23
C ASN A 353 -10.36 16.52 -25.73
N LYS A 354 -10.35 17.52 -24.87
CA LYS A 354 -10.62 18.92 -25.23
C LYS A 354 -9.51 19.54 -26.07
N ASN A 355 -8.26 19.13 -25.83
CA ASN A 355 -7.08 19.79 -26.39
C ASN A 355 -6.45 19.10 -27.61
N LYS A 356 -6.74 17.81 -27.85
CA LYS A 356 -6.07 17.00 -28.90
C LYS A 356 -6.21 17.60 -30.31
N ASP A 357 -7.30 18.30 -30.60
CA ASP A 357 -7.59 18.91 -31.90
C ASP A 357 -7.51 20.45 -31.84
N SER A 358 -6.89 21.02 -30.80
CA SER A 358 -6.76 22.48 -30.62
C SER A 358 -5.82 23.09 -31.68
N GLU A 359 -5.98 24.39 -31.94
CA GLU A 359 -5.20 25.13 -32.93
C GLU A 359 -3.70 25.06 -32.64
N ILE A 360 -3.28 25.17 -31.39
CA ILE A 360 -1.89 25.08 -30.99
C ILE A 360 -1.31 23.68 -31.28
N VAL A 361 -2.05 22.60 -31.05
CA VAL A 361 -1.64 21.23 -31.35
C VAL A 361 -1.55 21.01 -32.85
N ASN A 362 -2.54 21.43 -33.61
CA ASN A 362 -2.55 21.36 -35.05
C ASN A 362 -1.35 22.13 -35.64
N ARG A 363 -1.11 23.35 -35.18
CA ARG A 363 0.02 24.17 -35.62
C ARG A 363 1.37 23.52 -35.29
N GLN A 364 1.50 22.98 -34.08
CA GLN A 364 2.72 22.27 -33.67
C GLN A 364 3.02 21.06 -34.56
N ASN A 365 1.99 20.37 -35.05
CA ASN A 365 2.19 19.23 -35.97
C ASN A 365 2.62 19.64 -37.36
N GLU A 366 2.40 20.88 -37.78
CA GLU A 366 2.75 21.40 -39.09
C GLU A 366 4.17 21.98 -39.19
N VAL A 367 4.79 22.35 -38.05
CA VAL A 367 6.08 23.08 -38.03
C VAL A 367 7.15 22.32 -37.26
N ASP A 368 8.41 22.61 -37.55
CA ASP A 368 9.61 21.96 -36.96
C ASP A 368 10.26 22.83 -35.86
N TYR A 369 9.47 23.70 -35.25
CA TYR A 369 9.89 24.52 -34.11
C TYR A 369 8.79 24.51 -33.05
N ASN A 370 9.16 24.77 -31.82
CA ASN A 370 8.21 24.88 -30.72
C ASN A 370 7.38 26.16 -30.84
N VAL A 371 6.08 26.04 -31.03
CA VAL A 371 5.15 27.17 -31.27
C VAL A 371 4.99 28.12 -30.06
N LEU A 372 5.39 27.69 -28.86
CA LEU A 372 5.38 28.52 -27.65
C LEU A 372 6.68 29.34 -27.50
N THR A 373 7.83 28.74 -27.85
CA THR A 373 9.14 29.37 -27.60
C THR A 373 9.81 29.87 -28.86
N GLY A 374 9.40 29.40 -30.07
CA GLY A 374 10.06 29.66 -31.33
C GLY A 374 11.36 28.91 -31.54
N GLN A 375 11.74 28.02 -30.63
CA GLN A 375 12.99 27.27 -30.69
C GLN A 375 12.86 26.08 -31.63
N ALA A 376 13.77 25.93 -32.57
CA ALA A 376 13.82 24.78 -33.47
C ALA A 376 14.06 23.49 -32.67
N PHE A 377 13.43 22.40 -33.09
CA PHE A 377 13.72 21.09 -32.53
C PHE A 377 15.05 20.59 -33.08
N ASP A 378 15.97 20.24 -32.21
CA ASP A 378 17.23 19.62 -32.61
C ASP A 378 16.99 18.15 -32.96
N THR A 379 17.16 17.78 -34.21
CA THR A 379 16.97 16.41 -34.70
C THR A 379 18.21 15.53 -34.52
N THR A 380 19.33 16.11 -34.10
CA THR A 380 20.61 15.40 -34.02
C THR A 380 20.98 14.95 -32.61
N ASN A 381 20.47 15.65 -31.55
CA ASN A 381 20.69 15.28 -30.14
C ASN A 381 19.46 15.67 -29.32
N SER A 382 18.30 15.15 -29.67
CA SER A 382 17.05 15.74 -29.20
C SER A 382 16.69 15.36 -27.74
N THR A 383 16.95 16.27 -26.84
CA THR A 383 16.21 16.40 -25.57
C THR A 383 14.82 17.01 -25.80
N VAL A 384 14.55 17.60 -26.95
CA VAL A 384 13.25 18.20 -27.32
C VAL A 384 12.74 17.47 -28.57
N THR A 385 11.80 16.57 -28.37
CA THR A 385 11.02 15.93 -29.43
C THR A 385 9.64 16.58 -29.54
N LYS A 386 9.15 16.59 -30.77
CA LYS A 386 7.84 17.06 -31.20
C LYS A 386 6.70 16.43 -30.42
#